data_699297a185be3b8a834cac6a2ab82b59
#
_entry.id   699297a185be3b8a834cac6a2ab82b59
#
_cell.length_a   1.000
_cell.length_b   1.000
_cell.length_c   1.000
_cell.angle_alpha   90.00
_cell.angle_beta   90.00
_cell.angle_gamma   90.00
#
_symmetry.space_group_name_H-M   'P 1'
#
loop_
_entity.id
_entity.type
_entity.pdbx_description
1 polymer ?
#
loop_
_entity_poly.entity_id
_entity_poly.type
_entity_poly.pdbx_seq_one_letter_code
_entity_poly.pdbx_strand_id
1 'polypeptide(L)'
;KIYISPEDRASNVYASSALWNGHTTNEKEQMGRCADYMERGLLRCGSFEVINAQYGNMYDRVKESNNWPADMHVAPHTNGFDGRAAGTRVHCYPSDRSRRIGKLIQDRIGPLSPGAPDFLVEDDRLYELRATHMAAVLPEFAFHDNPEDAQWLVDSMERIAEETVQAICEYFGVPYVPPAEDDSGTPAEPVTPEEKPQENALYRVQIGAFRVRANAEAFRAKAEAAGFDGAYVVKVG
;
A
#
# COMPACT_ATOMS: atom_id res chain seq x y z
N LYS A 1 -4.40 14.18 5.10
CA LYS A 1 -3.36 13.86 4.11
C LYS A 1 -2.57 12.64 4.57
N ILE A 2 -2.63 11.57 3.81
CA ILE A 2 -1.94 10.31 4.11
C ILE A 2 -0.84 10.09 3.08
N TYR A 3 0.39 9.90 3.55
CA TYR A 3 1.53 9.56 2.73
C TYR A 3 1.87 8.08 2.91
N ILE A 4 1.81 7.30 1.84
CA ILE A 4 2.15 5.87 1.83
C ILE A 4 3.52 5.71 1.17
N SER A 5 4.47 5.14 1.91
CA SER A 5 5.86 4.93 1.48
C SER A 5 6.20 3.43 1.54
N PRO A 6 5.76 2.63 0.56
CA PRO A 6 6.00 1.19 0.60
C PRO A 6 7.48 0.85 0.41
N GLU A 7 7.93 -0.26 1.04
CA GLU A 7 9.29 -0.78 0.81
C GLU A 7 9.51 -1.12 -0.67
N ASP A 8 10.69 -0.80 -1.18
CA ASP A 8 11.02 -0.90 -2.60
C ASP A 8 12.21 -1.86 -2.91
N ARG A 9 12.59 -2.71 -1.94
CA ARG A 9 13.68 -3.69 -2.11
C ARG A 9 13.21 -4.96 -2.80
N ALA A 10 13.51 -5.06 -4.08
CA ALA A 10 13.29 -6.29 -4.85
C ALA A 10 14.21 -7.46 -4.43
N SER A 11 15.30 -7.19 -3.70
CA SER A 11 16.20 -8.23 -3.18
C SER A 11 15.62 -8.99 -1.98
N ASN A 12 14.60 -8.45 -1.32
CA ASN A 12 13.88 -9.12 -0.23
C ASN A 12 12.86 -10.10 -0.82
N VAL A 13 13.38 -11.26 -1.27
CA VAL A 13 12.59 -12.29 -1.94
C VAL A 13 11.82 -13.09 -0.91
N TYR A 14 10.55 -13.34 -1.17
CA TYR A 14 9.70 -14.17 -0.32
C TYR A 14 10.12 -15.64 -0.35
N ALA A 15 9.76 -16.39 0.69
CA ALA A 15 9.96 -17.83 0.72
C ALA A 15 9.47 -18.46 -0.58
N SER A 16 10.27 -19.38 -1.16
CA SER A 16 10.04 -19.92 -2.51
C SER A 16 8.73 -20.67 -2.69
N SER A 17 8.08 -21.05 -1.58
CA SER A 17 6.75 -21.67 -1.56
C SER A 17 5.62 -20.65 -1.74
N ALA A 18 5.84 -19.38 -1.45
CA ALA A 18 4.86 -18.32 -1.60
C ALA A 18 4.91 -17.79 -3.04
N LEU A 19 3.90 -18.17 -3.82
CA LEU A 19 3.80 -17.77 -5.22
C LEU A 19 2.69 -16.75 -5.42
N TRP A 20 2.98 -15.71 -6.18
CA TRP A 20 1.99 -14.78 -6.69
C TRP A 20 1.88 -14.90 -8.21
N ASN A 21 0.68 -15.16 -8.73
CA ASN A 21 0.45 -15.43 -10.16
C ASN A 21 1.37 -16.51 -10.72
N GLY A 22 1.67 -17.55 -9.91
CA GLY A 22 2.48 -18.68 -10.32
C GLY A 22 4.00 -18.46 -10.36
N HIS A 23 4.50 -17.30 -9.90
CA HIS A 23 5.93 -17.01 -9.80
C HIS A 23 6.34 -16.53 -8.40
N THR A 24 7.63 -16.62 -8.11
CA THR A 24 8.19 -16.07 -6.87
C THR A 24 8.04 -14.56 -6.83
N THR A 25 7.78 -14.02 -5.65
CA THR A 25 7.57 -12.58 -5.43
C THR A 25 8.58 -12.00 -4.45
N ASN A 26 8.53 -10.70 -4.23
CA ASN A 26 9.42 -9.97 -3.36
C ASN A 26 8.69 -8.83 -2.63
N GLU A 27 9.36 -8.24 -1.64
CA GLU A 27 8.77 -7.22 -0.80
C GLU A 27 8.31 -5.99 -1.59
N LYS A 28 9.13 -5.52 -2.54
CA LYS A 28 8.75 -4.38 -3.39
C LYS A 28 7.42 -4.60 -4.10
N GLU A 29 7.26 -5.78 -4.71
CA GLU A 29 6.05 -6.14 -5.46
C GLU A 29 4.83 -6.21 -4.53
N GLN A 30 4.97 -6.88 -3.39
CA GLN A 30 3.87 -7.06 -2.46
C GLN A 30 3.51 -5.78 -1.70
N MET A 31 4.49 -4.98 -1.29
CA MET A 31 4.23 -3.70 -0.63
C MET A 31 3.69 -2.65 -1.59
N GLY A 32 4.07 -2.71 -2.87
CA GLY A 32 3.43 -1.92 -3.93
C GLY A 32 1.94 -2.25 -4.06
N ARG A 33 1.59 -3.54 -4.10
CA ARG A 33 0.18 -4.00 -4.10
C ARG A 33 -0.57 -3.52 -2.86
N CYS A 34 0.05 -3.66 -1.68
CA CYS A 34 -0.52 -3.18 -0.42
C CYS A 34 -0.85 -1.69 -0.50
N ALA A 35 0.11 -0.88 -0.95
CA ALA A 35 -0.05 0.56 -1.09
C ALA A 35 -1.16 0.94 -2.08
N ASP A 36 -1.31 0.21 -3.19
CA ASP A 36 -2.41 0.42 -4.15
C ASP A 36 -3.78 0.11 -3.55
N TYR A 37 -3.90 -0.97 -2.77
CA TYR A 37 -5.14 -1.28 -2.05
C TYR A 37 -5.44 -0.23 -0.96
N MET A 38 -4.42 0.19 -0.20
CA MET A 38 -4.58 1.24 0.81
C MET A 38 -5.03 2.57 0.19
N GLU A 39 -4.40 3.01 -0.92
CA GLU A 39 -4.80 4.23 -1.62
C GLU A 39 -6.26 4.16 -2.05
N ARG A 40 -6.68 3.07 -2.71
CA ARG A 40 -8.07 2.87 -3.13
C ARG A 40 -9.04 2.92 -1.94
N GLY A 41 -8.72 2.23 -0.85
CA GLY A 41 -9.52 2.20 0.36
C GLY A 41 -9.67 3.58 1.01
N LEU A 42 -8.58 4.33 1.15
CA LEU A 42 -8.59 5.69 1.71
C LEU A 42 -9.37 6.67 0.83
N LEU A 43 -9.18 6.62 -0.49
CA LEU A 43 -9.92 7.48 -1.43
C LEU A 43 -11.42 7.15 -1.44
N ARG A 44 -11.78 5.87 -1.31
CA ARG A 44 -13.18 5.41 -1.20
C ARG A 44 -13.87 5.99 0.03
N CYS A 45 -13.16 6.18 1.15
CA CYS A 45 -13.70 6.83 2.35
C CYS A 45 -13.97 8.33 2.17
N GLY A 46 -13.50 8.95 1.09
CA GLY A 46 -13.90 10.28 0.62
C GLY A 46 -13.35 11.48 1.40
N SER A 47 -12.63 11.27 2.51
CA SER A 47 -12.13 12.32 3.39
C SER A 47 -10.60 12.47 3.37
N PHE A 48 -9.90 11.67 2.58
CA PHE A 48 -8.44 11.66 2.52
C PHE A 48 -7.89 12.19 1.20
N GLU A 49 -6.80 12.96 1.30
CA GLU A 49 -5.86 13.15 0.20
C GLU A 49 -4.72 12.14 0.40
N VAL A 50 -4.31 11.46 -0.66
CA VAL A 50 -3.33 10.37 -0.58
C VAL A 50 -2.20 10.60 -1.57
N ILE A 51 -0.96 10.40 -1.13
CA ILE A 51 0.20 10.16 -2.00
C ILE A 51 0.65 8.72 -1.77
N ASN A 52 0.64 7.91 -2.83
CA ASN A 52 1.20 6.57 -2.88
C ASN A 52 2.57 6.66 -3.58
N ALA A 53 3.63 6.65 -2.79
CA ALA A 53 4.98 6.99 -3.24
C ALA A 53 5.78 5.74 -3.65
N GLN A 54 5.36 5.05 -4.69
CA GLN A 54 6.09 3.92 -5.29
C GLN A 54 7.23 4.39 -6.22
N TYR A 55 7.91 5.48 -5.87
CA TYR A 55 8.97 6.10 -6.65
C TYR A 55 10.02 6.75 -5.73
N GLY A 56 11.13 7.12 -6.31
CA GLY A 56 12.22 7.75 -5.58
C GLY A 56 12.90 6.79 -4.58
N ASN A 57 13.62 7.34 -3.65
CA ASN A 57 14.20 6.62 -2.53
C ASN A 57 13.57 7.08 -1.21
N MET A 58 13.80 6.32 -0.15
CA MET A 58 13.28 6.60 1.19
C MET A 58 13.54 8.04 1.67
N TYR A 59 14.74 8.60 1.39
CA TYR A 59 15.09 9.96 1.83
C TYR A 59 14.28 11.04 1.10
N ASP A 60 14.06 10.85 -0.19
CA ASP A 60 13.24 11.77 -0.99
C ASP A 60 11.78 11.69 -0.58
N ARG A 61 11.26 10.48 -0.30
CA ARG A 61 9.88 10.25 0.18
C ARG A 61 9.63 10.91 1.54
N VAL A 62 10.55 10.78 2.48
CA VAL A 62 10.46 11.49 3.78
C VAL A 62 10.42 13.00 3.59
N LYS A 63 11.30 13.54 2.73
CA LYS A 63 11.32 14.97 2.41
C LYS A 63 10.02 15.43 1.73
N GLU A 64 9.50 14.65 0.80
CA GLU A 64 8.23 14.94 0.12
C GLU A 64 7.07 14.90 1.11
N SER A 65 6.97 13.88 1.96
CA SER A 65 5.97 13.74 3.01
C SER A 65 5.93 14.96 3.94
N ASN A 66 7.10 15.42 4.38
CA ASN A 66 7.23 16.61 5.22
C ASN A 66 6.83 17.90 4.48
N ASN A 67 7.21 18.06 3.21
CA ASN A 67 6.91 19.25 2.40
C ASN A 67 5.45 19.31 1.96
N TRP A 68 4.80 18.17 1.79
CA TRP A 68 3.37 18.08 1.44
C TRP A 68 2.45 18.32 2.65
N PRO A 69 2.93 18.65 3.76
CA PRO A 69 2.60 18.45 5.15
C PRO A 69 1.53 17.36 5.35
N ALA A 70 1.97 16.11 5.24
CA ALA A 70 1.12 14.97 5.55
C ALA A 70 0.67 14.97 7.02
N ASP A 71 -0.51 14.45 7.29
CA ASP A 71 -1.03 14.25 8.66
C ASP A 71 -0.57 12.90 9.24
N MET A 72 -0.24 11.95 8.34
CA MET A 72 0.29 10.63 8.69
C MET A 72 1.23 10.13 7.59
N HIS A 73 2.32 9.46 8.02
CA HIS A 73 3.25 8.73 7.16
C HIS A 73 3.17 7.24 7.52
N VAL A 74 2.84 6.41 6.53
CA VAL A 74 2.75 4.95 6.69
C VAL A 74 3.72 4.30 5.73
N ALA A 75 4.63 3.50 6.27
CA ALA A 75 5.62 2.75 5.49
C ALA A 75 5.32 1.24 5.56
N PRO A 76 4.52 0.68 4.66
CA PRO A 76 4.26 -0.76 4.60
C PRO A 76 5.53 -1.55 4.31
N HIS A 77 5.80 -2.55 5.15
CA HIS A 77 6.96 -3.43 5.07
C HIS A 77 6.61 -4.88 5.39
N THR A 78 7.56 -5.77 5.11
CA THR A 78 7.59 -7.13 5.62
C THR A 78 8.93 -7.41 6.25
N ASN A 79 8.95 -8.22 7.31
CA ASN A 79 10.16 -8.57 8.04
C ASN A 79 10.90 -9.74 7.38
N GLY A 80 12.16 -9.89 7.72
CA GLY A 80 12.98 -11.05 7.37
C GLY A 80 14.02 -11.31 8.46
N PHE A 81 14.26 -12.58 8.78
CA PHE A 81 15.25 -12.95 9.81
C PHE A 81 15.94 -14.28 9.53
N ASP A 82 15.38 -15.39 9.99
CA ASP A 82 16.02 -16.71 9.97
C ASP A 82 15.16 -17.80 9.30
N GLY A 83 14.09 -17.40 8.61
CA GLY A 83 13.12 -18.31 7.98
C GLY A 83 12.18 -19.02 8.96
N ARG A 84 12.25 -18.71 10.25
CA ARG A 84 11.43 -19.32 11.34
C ARG A 84 10.70 -18.28 12.18
N ALA A 85 11.26 -17.09 12.30
CA ALA A 85 10.57 -15.98 12.95
C ALA A 85 9.24 -15.71 12.24
N ALA A 86 8.22 -15.33 13.01
CA ALA A 86 6.86 -15.17 12.51
C ALA A 86 6.14 -14.05 13.26
N GLY A 87 4.95 -13.66 12.75
CA GLY A 87 4.06 -12.69 13.38
C GLY A 87 4.32 -11.25 12.96
N THR A 88 3.46 -10.37 13.42
CA THR A 88 3.41 -8.95 13.05
C THR A 88 4.30 -8.09 13.96
N ARG A 89 5.01 -7.14 13.38
CA ARG A 89 5.78 -6.11 14.10
C ARG A 89 5.34 -4.74 13.60
N VAL A 90 4.72 -3.93 14.45
CA VAL A 90 4.40 -2.55 14.05
C VAL A 90 5.37 -1.60 14.73
N HIS A 91 6.29 -1.02 13.95
CA HIS A 91 7.20 0.00 14.44
C HIS A 91 6.52 1.38 14.40
N CYS A 92 6.71 2.17 15.46
CA CYS A 92 6.23 3.53 15.52
C CYS A 92 7.29 4.46 16.16
N TYR A 93 7.27 5.73 15.78
CA TYR A 93 8.06 6.72 16.51
C TYR A 93 7.55 6.84 17.97
N PRO A 94 8.41 7.03 19.00
CA PRO A 94 8.00 7.11 20.40
C PRO A 94 7.28 8.43 20.71
N SER A 95 6.10 8.62 20.15
CA SER A 95 5.19 9.74 20.40
C SER A 95 3.75 9.20 20.57
N ASP A 96 2.92 9.90 21.33
CA ASP A 96 1.54 9.45 21.60
C ASP A 96 0.73 9.24 20.33
N ARG A 97 0.88 10.15 19.35
CA ARG A 97 0.19 10.06 18.07
C ARG A 97 0.64 8.83 17.25
N SER A 98 1.94 8.53 17.22
CA SER A 98 2.46 7.37 16.48
C SER A 98 2.15 6.05 17.20
N ARG A 99 2.24 6.02 18.54
CA ARG A 99 1.80 4.85 19.33
C ARG A 99 0.32 4.53 19.11
N ARG A 100 -0.54 5.57 19.05
CA ARG A 100 -1.97 5.38 18.85
C ARG A 100 -2.28 4.69 17.52
N ILE A 101 -1.73 5.18 16.42
CA ILE A 101 -1.94 4.52 15.12
C ILE A 101 -1.23 3.16 15.04
N GLY A 102 -0.02 3.04 15.58
CA GLY A 102 0.68 1.77 15.63
C GLY A 102 -0.11 0.69 16.37
N LYS A 103 -0.73 1.06 17.51
CA LYS A 103 -1.59 0.16 18.28
C LYS A 103 -2.84 -0.25 17.50
N LEU A 104 -3.50 0.67 16.83
CA LEU A 104 -4.69 0.38 16.01
C LEU A 104 -4.37 -0.59 14.87
N ILE A 105 -3.23 -0.42 14.20
CA ILE A 105 -2.79 -1.36 13.15
C ILE A 105 -2.44 -2.71 13.77
N GLN A 106 -1.68 -2.73 14.88
CA GLN A 106 -1.29 -3.96 15.57
C GLN A 106 -2.50 -4.79 16.00
N ASP A 107 -3.50 -4.15 16.59
CA ASP A 107 -4.71 -4.83 17.10
C ASP A 107 -5.58 -5.43 15.99
N ARG A 108 -5.47 -4.92 14.77
CA ARG A 108 -6.21 -5.41 13.60
C ARG A 108 -5.45 -6.49 12.84
N ILE A 109 -4.15 -6.30 12.65
CA ILE A 109 -3.33 -7.20 11.81
C ILE A 109 -2.81 -8.41 12.61
N GLY A 110 -2.33 -8.20 13.85
CA GLY A 110 -1.77 -9.28 14.66
C GLY A 110 -2.67 -10.52 14.76
N PRO A 111 -3.97 -10.39 15.12
CA PRO A 111 -4.87 -11.54 15.20
C PRO A 111 -5.14 -12.26 13.88
N LEU A 112 -4.78 -11.66 12.74
CA LEU A 112 -4.98 -12.22 11.40
C LEU A 112 -3.73 -12.94 10.90
N SER A 113 -2.56 -12.54 11.38
CA SER A 113 -1.27 -13.17 11.04
C SER A 113 -1.25 -14.62 11.53
N PRO A 114 -0.75 -15.57 10.74
CA PRO A 114 -0.63 -16.96 11.17
C PRO A 114 0.43 -17.13 12.26
N GLY A 115 1.42 -16.23 12.30
CA GLY A 115 2.55 -16.29 13.22
C GLY A 115 2.33 -15.54 14.53
N ALA A 116 3.21 -15.80 15.49
CA ALA A 116 3.29 -15.12 16.77
C ALA A 116 4.75 -15.14 17.29
N PRO A 117 5.12 -14.28 18.22
CA PRO A 117 4.32 -13.24 18.87
C PRO A 117 4.23 -11.94 18.06
N ASP A 118 3.19 -11.13 18.32
CA ASP A 118 2.97 -9.83 17.70
C ASP A 118 3.42 -8.70 18.65
N PHE A 119 4.04 -7.66 18.08
CA PHE A 119 4.58 -6.56 18.87
C PHE A 119 4.29 -5.19 18.27
N LEU A 120 3.94 -4.25 19.16
CA LEU A 120 4.13 -2.82 18.91
C LEU A 120 5.53 -2.43 19.40
N VAL A 121 6.34 -1.85 18.53
CA VAL A 121 7.74 -1.50 18.81
C VAL A 121 7.94 0.00 18.68
N GLU A 122 8.35 0.65 19.77
CA GLU A 122 8.81 2.05 19.68
C GLU A 122 10.25 2.06 19.14
N ASP A 123 10.45 2.72 18.01
CA ASP A 123 11.75 2.77 17.34
C ASP A 123 12.06 4.18 16.82
N ASP A 124 13.07 4.81 17.38
CA ASP A 124 13.61 6.11 16.96
C ASP A 124 14.85 6.00 16.06
N ARG A 125 15.28 4.78 15.71
CA ARG A 125 16.44 4.53 14.85
C ARG A 125 16.05 4.50 13.38
N LEU A 126 14.82 4.04 13.05
CA LEU A 126 14.34 3.99 11.69
C LEU A 126 14.17 5.39 11.12
N TYR A 127 14.80 5.65 9.97
CA TYR A 127 14.86 6.99 9.39
C TYR A 127 13.47 7.54 9.08
N GLU A 128 12.59 6.76 8.46
CA GLU A 128 11.23 7.18 8.11
C GLU A 128 10.40 7.56 9.34
N LEU A 129 10.65 6.94 10.48
CA LEU A 129 9.93 7.25 11.72
C LEU A 129 10.45 8.53 12.37
N ARG A 130 11.80 8.67 12.48
CA ARG A 130 12.40 9.80 13.22
C ARG A 130 12.53 11.10 12.44
N ALA A 131 12.56 11.01 11.10
CA ALA A 131 12.78 12.17 10.23
C ALA A 131 11.48 12.77 9.67
N THR A 132 10.34 12.14 9.89
CA THR A 132 9.00 12.66 9.56
C THR A 132 8.45 13.54 10.67
N HIS A 133 7.62 14.54 10.32
CA HIS A 133 7.11 15.53 11.26
C HIS A 133 5.71 15.21 11.80
N MET A 134 5.03 14.20 11.24
CA MET A 134 3.67 13.78 11.55
C MET A 134 3.64 12.49 12.38
N ALA A 135 2.47 11.90 12.59
CA ALA A 135 2.36 10.53 13.06
C ALA A 135 2.99 9.58 12.02
N ALA A 136 3.93 8.72 12.46
CA ALA A 136 4.66 7.84 11.57
C ALA A 136 4.67 6.41 12.09
N VAL A 137 4.36 5.45 11.21
CA VAL A 137 4.36 4.02 11.50
C VAL A 137 4.96 3.23 10.33
N LEU A 138 5.64 2.15 10.69
CA LEU A 138 6.22 1.19 9.76
C LEU A 138 5.74 -0.20 10.20
N PRO A 139 4.59 -0.65 9.66
CA PRO A 139 4.09 -1.98 9.93
C PRO A 139 4.88 -3.01 9.12
N GLU A 140 5.53 -3.93 9.79
CA GLU A 140 6.06 -5.17 9.24
C GLU A 140 4.98 -6.23 9.44
N PHE A 141 4.17 -6.47 8.41
CA PHE A 141 2.95 -7.25 8.51
C PHE A 141 3.19 -8.72 8.89
N ALA A 142 4.25 -9.34 8.37
CA ALA A 142 4.71 -10.67 8.72
C ALA A 142 6.13 -10.91 8.16
N PHE A 143 6.68 -12.11 8.31
CA PHE A 143 8.04 -12.44 7.85
C PHE A 143 8.01 -13.05 6.45
N HIS A 144 8.56 -12.33 5.47
CA HIS A 144 8.60 -12.78 4.07
C HIS A 144 9.49 -14.00 3.81
N ASP A 145 10.46 -14.29 4.69
CA ASP A 145 11.34 -15.46 4.62
C ASP A 145 10.79 -16.70 5.35
N ASN A 146 9.70 -16.54 6.14
CA ASN A 146 8.96 -17.65 6.73
C ASN A 146 7.90 -18.15 5.73
N PRO A 147 7.86 -19.46 5.39
CA PRO A 147 6.95 -19.97 4.37
C PRO A 147 5.45 -19.74 4.65
N GLU A 148 5.02 -19.85 5.90
CA GLU A 148 3.60 -19.69 6.29
C GLU A 148 3.20 -18.21 6.26
N ASP A 149 4.02 -17.34 6.88
CA ASP A 149 3.82 -15.89 6.86
C ASP A 149 3.86 -15.34 5.43
N ALA A 150 4.82 -15.79 4.61
CA ALA A 150 4.97 -15.38 3.22
C ALA A 150 3.74 -15.73 2.36
N GLN A 151 3.21 -16.95 2.50
CA GLN A 151 2.00 -17.36 1.78
C GLN A 151 0.79 -16.52 2.24
N TRP A 152 0.64 -16.32 3.55
CA TRP A 152 -0.43 -15.49 4.09
C TRP A 152 -0.34 -14.04 3.58
N LEU A 153 0.85 -13.44 3.50
CA LEU A 153 1.06 -12.11 2.93
C LEU A 153 0.56 -12.03 1.49
N VAL A 154 0.89 -13.02 0.65
CA VAL A 154 0.45 -13.05 -0.75
C VAL A 154 -1.07 -13.15 -0.86
N ASP A 155 -1.67 -14.07 -0.11
CA ASP A 155 -3.10 -14.41 -0.20
C ASP A 155 -4.00 -13.35 0.46
N SER A 156 -3.46 -12.64 1.46
CA SER A 156 -4.26 -11.73 2.30
C SER A 156 -3.95 -10.25 2.08
N MET A 157 -3.18 -9.89 1.06
CA MET A 157 -2.67 -8.52 0.89
C MET A 157 -3.77 -7.46 0.84
N GLU A 158 -4.87 -7.72 0.15
CA GLU A 158 -6.01 -6.80 0.11
C GLU A 158 -6.64 -6.63 1.51
N ARG A 159 -6.83 -7.73 2.23
CA ARG A 159 -7.35 -7.70 3.60
C ARG A 159 -6.43 -6.93 4.55
N ILE A 160 -5.11 -7.15 4.45
CA ILE A 160 -4.10 -6.43 5.25
C ILE A 160 -4.21 -4.92 4.99
N ALA A 161 -4.31 -4.53 3.74
CA ALA A 161 -4.46 -3.14 3.35
C ALA A 161 -5.79 -2.54 3.87
N GLU A 162 -6.91 -3.24 3.72
CA GLU A 162 -8.22 -2.77 4.22
C GLU A 162 -8.27 -2.63 5.74
N GLU A 163 -7.67 -3.56 6.49
CA GLU A 163 -7.56 -3.43 7.97
C GLU A 163 -6.67 -2.24 8.36
N THR A 164 -5.62 -1.97 7.58
CA THR A 164 -4.78 -0.78 7.79
C THR A 164 -5.56 0.50 7.48
N VAL A 165 -6.38 0.52 6.44
CA VAL A 165 -7.28 1.64 6.12
C VAL A 165 -8.30 1.86 7.24
N GLN A 166 -8.89 0.79 7.78
CA GLN A 166 -9.81 0.90 8.91
C GLN A 166 -9.13 1.50 10.15
N ALA A 167 -7.89 1.10 10.46
CA ALA A 167 -7.11 1.68 11.55
C ALA A 167 -6.88 3.19 11.33
N ILE A 168 -6.57 3.60 10.10
CA ILE A 168 -6.39 5.02 9.75
C ILE A 168 -7.72 5.79 9.87
N CYS A 169 -8.81 5.22 9.38
CA CYS A 169 -10.14 5.82 9.51
C CYS A 169 -10.52 6.02 10.98
N GLU A 170 -10.31 5.01 11.83
CA GLU A 170 -10.55 5.08 13.28
C GLU A 170 -9.66 6.13 13.95
N TYR A 171 -8.39 6.21 13.55
CA TYR A 171 -7.46 7.21 14.09
C TYR A 171 -7.94 8.65 13.84
N PHE A 172 -8.46 8.95 12.65
CA PHE A 172 -8.94 10.27 12.29
C PHE A 172 -10.44 10.50 12.57
N GLY A 173 -11.16 9.48 13.03
CA GLY A 173 -12.61 9.57 13.23
C GLY A 173 -13.40 9.70 11.94
N VAL A 174 -12.87 9.17 10.83
CA VAL A 174 -13.53 9.13 9.52
C VAL A 174 -14.31 7.82 9.41
N PRO A 175 -15.57 7.82 8.95
CA PRO A 175 -16.29 6.59 8.68
C PRO A 175 -15.57 5.74 7.62
N TYR A 176 -15.32 4.48 7.93
CA TYR A 176 -14.80 3.52 6.96
C TYR A 176 -15.90 3.12 5.97
N VAL A 177 -15.57 3.09 4.69
CA VAL A 177 -16.42 2.61 3.61
C VAL A 177 -15.81 1.31 3.09
N PRO A 178 -16.48 0.15 3.23
CA PRO A 178 -15.97 -1.12 2.72
C PRO A 178 -15.93 -1.14 1.19
N PRO A 179 -15.11 -2.01 0.56
CA PRO A 179 -15.21 -2.27 -0.87
C PRO A 179 -16.62 -2.74 -1.22
N ALA A 180 -17.10 -2.40 -2.42
CA ALA A 180 -18.36 -2.95 -2.92
C ALA A 180 -18.22 -4.48 -3.10
N GLU A 181 -19.31 -5.24 -2.94
CA GLU A 181 -19.26 -6.70 -3.08
C GLU A 181 -18.72 -7.16 -4.46
N ASP A 182 -18.84 -6.32 -5.49
CA ASP A 182 -18.28 -6.54 -6.84
C ASP A 182 -16.83 -6.04 -7.01
N ASP A 183 -16.26 -5.34 -6.02
CA ASP A 183 -14.92 -4.76 -6.09
C ASP A 183 -13.84 -5.71 -5.50
N SER A 184 -14.21 -6.93 -5.14
CA SER A 184 -13.29 -8.03 -4.86
C SER A 184 -12.64 -8.53 -6.16
N GLY A 185 -12.20 -7.59 -6.99
CA GLY A 185 -11.42 -7.86 -8.17
C GLY A 185 -10.06 -8.39 -7.76
N THR A 186 -9.92 -9.71 -7.71
CA THR A 186 -8.68 -10.37 -8.12
C THR A 186 -8.05 -9.49 -9.20
N PRO A 187 -6.75 -9.11 -9.12
CA PRO A 187 -6.07 -8.50 -10.26
C PRO A 187 -6.47 -9.31 -11.48
N ALA A 188 -7.06 -8.67 -12.48
CA ALA A 188 -7.56 -9.39 -13.65
C ALA A 188 -6.48 -10.39 -14.05
N GLU A 189 -6.81 -11.70 -14.03
CA GLU A 189 -5.94 -12.68 -14.63
C GLU A 189 -5.53 -12.11 -15.98
N PRO A 190 -4.26 -12.24 -16.40
CA PRO A 190 -3.89 -11.87 -17.75
C PRO A 190 -4.86 -12.63 -18.65
N VAL A 191 -5.84 -11.90 -19.18
CA VAL A 191 -6.82 -12.43 -20.14
C VAL A 191 -6.00 -13.05 -21.24
N THR A 192 -5.94 -14.38 -21.26
CA THR A 192 -5.43 -15.09 -22.42
C THR A 192 -6.22 -14.58 -23.60
N PRO A 193 -5.58 -14.08 -24.67
CA PRO A 193 -6.29 -13.51 -25.80
C PRO A 193 -6.96 -14.64 -26.60
N GLU A 194 -8.15 -15.03 -26.18
CA GLU A 194 -9.06 -15.89 -26.98
C GLU A 194 -10.23 -15.13 -27.58
N GLU A 195 -10.24 -13.80 -27.52
CA GLU A 195 -11.10 -13.02 -28.38
C GLU A 195 -10.42 -12.81 -29.73
N LYS A 196 -10.97 -13.45 -30.78
CA LYS A 196 -10.64 -13.10 -32.15
C LYS A 196 -10.82 -11.59 -32.31
N PRO A 197 -9.84 -10.85 -32.90
CA PRO A 197 -9.97 -9.42 -33.09
C PRO A 197 -11.30 -9.12 -33.79
N GLN A 198 -12.18 -8.41 -33.09
CA GLN A 198 -13.39 -7.87 -33.75
C GLN A 198 -12.89 -6.71 -34.64
N GLU A 199 -13.04 -6.85 -35.93
CA GLU A 199 -12.78 -5.77 -36.88
C GLU A 199 -13.63 -4.54 -36.46
N ASN A 200 -12.93 -3.43 -36.11
CA ASN A 200 -13.48 -2.14 -35.64
C ASN A 200 -13.81 -2.02 -34.13
N ALA A 201 -13.39 -2.92 -33.25
CA ALA A 201 -13.49 -2.68 -31.83
C ALA A 201 -12.44 -1.68 -31.35
N LEU A 202 -12.88 -0.61 -30.67
CA LEU A 202 -12.00 0.37 -30.04
C LEU A 202 -11.99 0.15 -28.51
N TYR A 203 -10.81 -0.18 -27.98
CA TYR A 203 -10.65 -0.39 -26.55
C TYR A 203 -10.02 0.86 -25.90
N ARG A 204 -10.55 1.28 -24.75
CA ARG A 204 -10.03 2.40 -23.97
C ARG A 204 -9.40 1.87 -22.68
N VAL A 205 -8.18 2.30 -22.40
CA VAL A 205 -7.54 2.09 -21.11
C VAL A 205 -7.70 3.37 -20.27
N GLN A 206 -8.29 3.25 -19.08
CA GLN A 206 -8.38 4.35 -18.12
C GLN A 206 -7.24 4.18 -17.10
N ILE A 207 -6.35 5.19 -17.02
CA ILE A 207 -5.15 5.14 -16.18
C ILE A 207 -5.25 6.02 -14.92
N GLY A 208 -6.41 6.62 -14.64
CA GLY A 208 -6.65 7.39 -13.42
C GLY A 208 -8.04 8.00 -13.39
N ALA A 209 -8.53 8.29 -12.17
CA ALA A 209 -9.75 9.04 -11.91
C ALA A 209 -9.49 10.07 -10.80
N PHE A 210 -9.83 11.33 -11.01
CA PHE A 210 -9.51 12.45 -10.13
C PHE A 210 -10.75 13.31 -9.88
N ARG A 211 -10.98 13.69 -8.64
CA ARG A 211 -12.08 14.65 -8.30
C ARG A 211 -11.70 16.10 -8.59
N VAL A 212 -10.41 16.41 -8.60
CA VAL A 212 -9.88 17.75 -8.88
C VAL A 212 -9.29 17.77 -10.28
N ARG A 213 -9.83 18.61 -11.16
CA ARG A 213 -9.39 18.72 -12.55
C ARG A 213 -7.90 19.02 -12.70
N ALA A 214 -7.34 19.88 -11.84
CA ALA A 214 -5.92 20.22 -11.88
C ALA A 214 -5.02 18.99 -11.65
N ASN A 215 -5.43 18.06 -10.77
CA ASN A 215 -4.70 16.81 -10.52
C ASN A 215 -4.77 15.87 -11.74
N ALA A 216 -5.94 15.78 -12.39
CA ALA A 216 -6.10 15.03 -13.63
C ALA A 216 -5.20 15.56 -14.76
N GLU A 217 -5.14 16.88 -14.92
CA GLU A 217 -4.27 17.54 -15.92
C GLU A 217 -2.77 17.33 -15.61
N ALA A 218 -2.38 17.41 -14.34
CA ALA A 218 -1.01 17.12 -13.91
C ALA A 218 -0.63 15.65 -14.18
N PHE A 219 -1.55 14.73 -13.94
CA PHE A 219 -1.34 13.31 -14.21
C PHE A 219 -1.28 13.03 -15.72
N ARG A 220 -2.16 13.67 -16.51
CA ARG A 220 -2.09 13.61 -17.98
C ARG A 220 -0.70 14.01 -18.50
N ALA A 221 -0.15 15.12 -18.01
CA ALA A 221 1.18 15.57 -18.42
C ALA A 221 2.29 14.56 -18.06
N LYS A 222 2.17 13.88 -16.90
CA LYS A 222 3.07 12.78 -16.51
C LYS A 222 2.94 11.58 -17.44
N ALA A 223 1.72 11.21 -17.82
CA ALA A 223 1.46 10.11 -18.73
C ALA A 223 2.04 10.39 -20.12
N GLU A 224 1.87 11.61 -20.65
CA GLU A 224 2.48 12.03 -21.92
C GLU A 224 4.01 11.98 -21.85
N ALA A 225 4.62 12.46 -20.76
CA ALA A 225 6.07 12.38 -20.54
C ALA A 225 6.58 10.93 -20.42
N ALA A 226 5.73 9.99 -20.04
CA ALA A 226 6.02 8.55 -20.01
C ALA A 226 5.73 7.80 -21.32
N GLY A 227 5.40 8.54 -22.40
CA GLY A 227 5.20 7.99 -23.75
C GLY A 227 3.76 7.56 -24.07
N PHE A 228 2.78 7.93 -23.24
CA PHE A 228 1.35 7.72 -23.56
C PHE A 228 0.81 8.90 -24.37
N ASP A 229 1.22 8.99 -25.64
CA ASP A 229 0.81 10.05 -26.55
C ASP A 229 -0.71 10.06 -26.72
N GLY A 230 -1.31 11.27 -26.62
CA GLY A 230 -2.74 11.43 -26.76
C GLY A 230 -3.56 11.17 -25.49
N ALA A 231 -2.92 11.11 -24.32
CA ALA A 231 -3.63 11.09 -23.04
C ALA A 231 -4.53 12.33 -22.89
N TYR A 232 -5.76 12.16 -22.42
CA TYR A 232 -6.72 13.26 -22.27
C TYR A 232 -7.52 13.15 -20.98
N VAL A 233 -8.01 14.29 -20.49
CA VAL A 233 -8.89 14.39 -19.33
C VAL A 233 -10.34 14.54 -19.81
N VAL A 234 -11.22 13.67 -19.34
CA VAL A 234 -12.66 13.75 -19.60
C VAL A 234 -13.41 13.88 -18.28
N LYS A 235 -14.43 14.75 -18.26
CA LYS A 235 -15.37 14.83 -17.14
C LYS A 235 -16.37 13.67 -17.27
N VAL A 236 -16.41 12.79 -16.27
CA VAL A 236 -17.44 11.77 -16.14
C VAL A 236 -18.48 12.26 -15.15
N GLY A 237 -19.75 12.11 -15.49
CA GLY A 237 -20.98 12.71 -14.99
C GLY A 237 -21.17 12.94 -13.53
#